data_551dfb474e61f325bd501f839eaabadf
#
_entry.id   551dfb474e61f325bd501f839eaabadf
#
_cell.length_a   1.000
_cell.length_b   1.000
_cell.length_c   1.000
_cell.angle_alpha   90.00
_cell.angle_beta   90.00
_cell.angle_gamma   90.00
#
_symmetry.space_group_name_H-M   'P 1'
#
loop_
_entity.id
_entity.type
_entity.pdbx_description
1 polymer ?
#
loop_
_entity_poly.entity_id
_entity_poly.type
_entity_poly.pdbx_seq_one_letter_code
_entity_poly.pdbx_strand_id
1 'polypeptide(L)'
;MPIVYILTNESMPETIKIGITDNLERRLKELDNTSTPLPFECFYAVEVEDASAIERKIHQGLDDKRVRQNREFFNATPEQAKSLLQMVEVMGGKDVTPREVIAETEQDKQALEKAKKKKSRYDYFGTFNIQPGEILTFYKDETITCEVVDRRNVKFRDDVTSLSASALIVLNEMGYESQTVQGAMCWCYKGQTLVDMRYRREG
;
A
#
# COMPACT_ATOMS: atom_id res chain seq x y z
N MET A 1 -9.80 4.16 -28.01
CA MET A 1 -9.88 2.71 -27.72
C MET A 1 -10.27 2.54 -26.26
N PRO A 2 -10.93 1.44 -25.87
CA PRO A 2 -11.27 1.22 -24.48
C PRO A 2 -10.02 0.97 -23.61
N ILE A 3 -10.13 1.34 -22.34
CA ILE A 3 -9.04 1.34 -21.38
C ILE A 3 -9.38 0.38 -20.23
N VAL A 4 -8.45 -0.48 -19.86
CA VAL A 4 -8.49 -1.23 -18.58
C VAL A 4 -7.66 -0.47 -17.57
N TYR A 5 -8.21 -0.23 -16.37
CA TYR A 5 -7.57 0.56 -15.35
C TYR A 5 -7.48 -0.16 -13.99
N ILE A 6 -6.49 0.22 -13.22
CA ILE A 6 -6.32 -0.10 -11.81
C ILE A 6 -6.37 1.21 -11.03
N LEU A 7 -7.33 1.33 -10.12
CA LEU A 7 -7.45 2.48 -9.24
C LEU A 7 -7.13 2.10 -7.81
N THR A 8 -6.53 3.05 -7.09
CA THR A 8 -6.28 3.01 -5.65
C THR A 8 -7.04 4.12 -4.96
N ASN A 9 -7.30 3.94 -3.66
CA ASN A 9 -7.90 4.98 -2.83
C ASN A 9 -7.25 4.96 -1.44
N GLU A 10 -6.71 6.10 -1.01
CA GLU A 10 -6.00 6.21 0.28
C GLU A 10 -6.90 5.96 1.50
N SER A 11 -8.23 6.05 1.35
CA SER A 11 -9.18 5.65 2.40
C SER A 11 -9.41 4.13 2.47
N MET A 12 -8.99 3.39 1.43
CA MET A 12 -9.10 1.93 1.33
C MET A 12 -7.76 1.31 0.90
N PRO A 13 -6.68 1.42 1.69
CA PRO A 13 -5.30 1.13 1.28
C PRO A 13 -5.03 -0.34 0.92
N GLU A 14 -5.85 -1.25 1.43
CA GLU A 14 -5.71 -2.70 1.19
C GLU A 14 -6.49 -3.18 -0.06
N THR A 15 -7.18 -2.25 -0.73
CA THR A 15 -8.09 -2.59 -1.83
C THR A 15 -7.73 -1.83 -3.08
N ILE A 16 -7.81 -2.52 -4.22
CA ILE A 16 -7.75 -1.91 -5.54
C ILE A 16 -9.09 -2.08 -6.26
N LYS A 17 -9.38 -1.19 -7.19
CA LYS A 17 -10.50 -1.33 -8.12
C LYS A 17 -9.96 -1.55 -9.52
N ILE A 18 -10.50 -2.58 -10.22
CA ILE A 18 -10.16 -2.89 -11.61
C ILE A 18 -11.42 -2.77 -12.44
N GLY A 19 -11.36 -2.06 -13.55
CA GLY A 19 -12.51 -1.85 -14.43
C GLY A 19 -12.12 -1.33 -15.81
N ILE A 20 -13.11 -1.05 -16.62
CA ILE A 20 -12.94 -0.54 -17.98
C ILE A 20 -13.66 0.79 -18.19
N THR A 21 -13.17 1.57 -19.14
CA THR A 21 -13.79 2.83 -19.55
C THR A 21 -13.31 3.24 -20.95
N ASP A 22 -14.09 4.07 -21.61
CA ASP A 22 -13.66 4.76 -22.85
C ASP A 22 -12.98 6.10 -22.53
N ASN A 23 -13.17 6.64 -21.31
CA ASN A 23 -12.62 7.92 -20.89
C ASN A 23 -12.27 7.86 -19.39
N LEU A 24 -10.97 7.77 -19.10
CA LEU A 24 -10.47 7.59 -17.74
C LEU A 24 -10.72 8.83 -16.85
N GLU A 25 -10.56 10.04 -17.39
CA GLU A 25 -10.79 11.28 -16.65
C GLU A 25 -12.26 11.40 -16.22
N ARG A 26 -13.18 11.19 -17.15
CA ARG A 26 -14.62 11.17 -16.83
C ARG A 26 -14.92 10.10 -15.78
N ARG A 27 -14.33 8.90 -15.93
CA ARG A 27 -14.57 7.79 -15.00
C ARG A 27 -14.10 8.09 -13.58
N LEU A 28 -12.95 8.70 -13.41
CA LEU A 28 -12.44 9.12 -12.11
C LEU A 28 -13.37 10.14 -11.45
N LYS A 29 -13.87 11.13 -12.20
CA LYS A 29 -14.86 12.11 -11.71
C LYS A 29 -16.18 11.45 -11.31
N GLU A 30 -16.71 10.50 -12.08
CA GLU A 30 -17.93 9.76 -11.74
C GLU A 30 -17.79 8.95 -10.44
N LEU A 31 -16.58 8.46 -10.16
CA LEU A 31 -16.28 7.69 -8.95
C LEU A 31 -16.01 8.59 -7.73
N ASP A 32 -15.64 9.84 -7.95
CA ASP A 32 -15.46 10.84 -6.89
C ASP A 32 -16.82 11.46 -6.52
N ASN A 33 -17.46 10.80 -5.57
CA ASN A 33 -18.78 11.21 -5.09
C ASN A 33 -18.84 11.15 -3.56
N THR A 34 -19.91 11.64 -2.99
CA THR A 34 -20.09 11.75 -1.52
C THR A 34 -20.00 10.43 -0.75
N SER A 35 -19.94 9.30 -1.46
CA SER A 35 -19.81 7.97 -0.82
C SER A 35 -18.36 7.56 -0.58
N THR A 36 -17.38 8.28 -1.17
CA THR A 36 -15.96 8.04 -0.99
C THR A 36 -15.30 9.17 -0.22
N PRO A 37 -14.58 8.88 0.90
CA PRO A 37 -13.93 9.92 1.71
C PRO A 37 -12.79 10.66 1.00
N LEU A 38 -12.16 10.01 0.03
CA LEU A 38 -11.06 10.54 -0.80
C LEU A 38 -11.27 10.12 -2.25
N PRO A 39 -10.80 10.90 -3.22
CA PRO A 39 -10.87 10.54 -4.62
C PRO A 39 -10.02 9.31 -4.95
N PHE A 40 -10.40 8.62 -6.02
CA PHE A 40 -9.60 7.54 -6.59
C PHE A 40 -8.43 8.11 -7.39
N GLU A 41 -7.30 7.42 -7.31
CA GLU A 41 -6.12 7.70 -8.15
C GLU A 41 -5.92 6.57 -9.15
N CYS A 42 -5.57 6.90 -10.38
CA CYS A 42 -5.18 5.91 -11.37
C CYS A 42 -3.75 5.44 -11.06
N PHE A 43 -3.63 4.18 -10.67
CA PHE A 43 -2.34 3.55 -10.45
C PHE A 43 -1.71 3.07 -11.76
N TYR A 44 -2.53 2.48 -12.65
CA TYR A 44 -2.11 2.01 -13.95
C TYR A 44 -3.28 1.91 -14.92
N ALA A 45 -3.07 2.21 -16.19
CA ALA A 45 -4.09 2.14 -17.23
C ALA A 45 -3.51 1.76 -18.57
N VAL A 46 -4.15 0.83 -19.28
CA VAL A 46 -3.72 0.34 -20.58
C VAL A 46 -4.87 0.42 -21.57
N GLU A 47 -4.63 1.07 -22.70
CA GLU A 47 -5.53 1.11 -23.84
C GLU A 47 -5.39 -0.18 -24.66
N VAL A 48 -6.51 -0.82 -25.00
CA VAL A 48 -6.55 -2.15 -25.62
C VAL A 48 -7.70 -2.29 -26.60
N GLU A 49 -7.67 -3.31 -27.46
CA GLU A 49 -8.77 -3.57 -28.41
C GLU A 49 -9.99 -4.17 -27.72
N ASP A 50 -9.81 -5.21 -26.91
CA ASP A 50 -10.88 -5.91 -26.18
C ASP A 50 -10.71 -5.80 -24.65
N ALA A 51 -11.08 -4.64 -24.13
CA ALA A 51 -11.00 -4.38 -22.68
C ALA A 51 -11.90 -5.33 -21.87
N SER A 52 -13.07 -5.70 -22.41
CA SER A 52 -14.02 -6.56 -21.71
C SER A 52 -13.50 -7.99 -21.51
N ALA A 53 -12.82 -8.54 -22.51
CA ALA A 53 -12.21 -9.86 -22.39
C ALA A 53 -11.05 -9.82 -21.40
N ILE A 54 -10.22 -8.78 -21.43
CA ILE A 54 -9.07 -8.60 -20.55
C ILE A 54 -9.52 -8.41 -19.11
N GLU A 55 -10.44 -7.48 -18.85
CA GLU A 55 -11.01 -7.26 -17.52
C GLU A 55 -11.54 -8.55 -16.91
N ARG A 56 -12.37 -9.28 -17.66
CA ARG A 56 -12.93 -10.57 -17.22
C ARG A 56 -11.83 -11.57 -16.85
N LYS A 57 -10.74 -11.65 -17.63
CA LYS A 57 -9.61 -12.55 -17.34
C LYS A 57 -8.85 -12.14 -16.08
N ILE A 58 -8.62 -10.86 -15.88
CA ILE A 58 -7.98 -10.34 -14.67
C ILE A 58 -8.88 -10.58 -13.46
N HIS A 59 -10.17 -10.32 -13.57
CA HIS A 59 -11.14 -10.60 -12.52
C HIS A 59 -11.19 -12.10 -12.16
N GLN A 60 -11.10 -13.00 -13.14
CA GLN A 60 -11.01 -14.45 -12.89
C GLN A 60 -9.70 -14.83 -12.19
N GLY A 61 -8.59 -14.22 -12.58
CA GLY A 61 -7.27 -14.47 -11.95
C GLY A 61 -7.14 -13.95 -10.52
N LEU A 62 -8.01 -13.01 -10.12
CA LEU A 62 -8.03 -12.41 -8.79
C LEU A 62 -9.32 -12.72 -8.01
N ASP A 63 -10.09 -13.72 -8.42
CA ASP A 63 -11.42 -13.98 -7.85
C ASP A 63 -11.38 -14.40 -6.38
N ASP A 64 -10.32 -15.10 -5.96
CA ASP A 64 -10.01 -15.44 -4.57
C ASP A 64 -9.75 -14.22 -3.68
N LYS A 65 -9.37 -13.09 -4.28
CA LYS A 65 -9.08 -11.81 -3.61
C LYS A 65 -10.23 -10.81 -3.71
N ARG A 66 -11.32 -11.17 -4.37
CA ARG A 66 -12.46 -10.28 -4.54
C ARG A 66 -13.13 -9.97 -3.21
N VAL A 67 -13.25 -8.68 -2.89
CA VAL A 67 -13.88 -8.23 -1.64
C VAL A 67 -15.35 -8.62 -1.57
N ARG A 68 -16.07 -8.55 -2.71
CA ARG A 68 -17.48 -8.85 -2.81
C ARG A 68 -17.82 -9.25 -4.25
N GLN A 69 -18.55 -10.37 -4.44
CA GLN A 69 -18.80 -10.99 -5.75
C GLN A 69 -19.43 -10.08 -6.81
N ASN A 70 -20.27 -9.13 -6.39
CA ASN A 70 -20.93 -8.17 -7.28
C ASN A 70 -20.21 -6.81 -7.35
N ARG A 71 -18.93 -6.73 -6.96
CA ARG A 71 -18.14 -5.53 -6.99
C ARG A 71 -16.76 -5.81 -7.62
N GLU A 72 -16.15 -4.73 -8.15
CA GLU A 72 -14.87 -4.76 -8.86
C GLU A 72 -13.70 -4.33 -7.94
N PHE A 73 -13.81 -4.70 -6.64
CA PHE A 73 -12.81 -4.41 -5.64
C PHE A 73 -12.11 -5.69 -5.20
N PHE A 74 -10.78 -5.61 -5.06
CA PHE A 74 -9.92 -6.76 -4.78
C PHE A 74 -8.92 -6.44 -3.67
N ASN A 75 -8.73 -7.35 -2.71
CA ASN A 75 -7.71 -7.32 -1.68
C ASN A 75 -6.37 -7.80 -2.30
N ALA A 76 -5.79 -6.97 -3.14
CA ALA A 76 -4.54 -7.24 -3.83
C ALA A 76 -3.67 -5.98 -3.85
N THR A 77 -2.36 -6.15 -3.97
CA THR A 77 -1.48 -4.99 -4.15
C THR A 77 -1.64 -4.42 -5.57
N PRO A 78 -1.54 -3.10 -5.72
CA PRO A 78 -1.58 -2.48 -7.05
C PRO A 78 -0.52 -3.05 -8.00
N GLU A 79 0.66 -3.40 -7.48
CA GLU A 79 1.78 -3.97 -8.22
C GLU A 79 1.46 -5.37 -8.77
N GLN A 80 0.75 -6.20 -8.00
CA GLN A 80 0.30 -7.52 -8.48
C GLN A 80 -0.65 -7.39 -9.68
N ALA A 81 -1.64 -6.50 -9.57
CA ALA A 81 -2.57 -6.25 -10.67
C ALA A 81 -1.88 -5.60 -11.88
N LYS A 82 -0.95 -4.67 -11.64
CA LYS A 82 -0.13 -4.05 -12.69
C LYS A 82 0.64 -5.09 -13.48
N SER A 83 1.28 -6.05 -12.82
CA SER A 83 2.03 -7.11 -13.50
C SER A 83 1.16 -7.91 -14.49
N LEU A 84 -0.11 -8.15 -14.15
CA LEU A 84 -1.07 -8.79 -15.05
C LEU A 84 -1.40 -7.90 -16.28
N LEU A 85 -1.60 -6.60 -16.08
CA LEU A 85 -1.85 -5.66 -17.18
C LEU A 85 -0.61 -5.42 -18.05
N GLN A 86 0.60 -5.48 -17.49
CA GLN A 86 1.84 -5.37 -18.28
C GLN A 86 2.00 -6.53 -19.28
N MET A 87 1.46 -7.70 -19.01
CA MET A 87 1.42 -8.78 -20.01
C MET A 87 0.59 -8.40 -21.22
N VAL A 88 -0.49 -7.65 -21.03
CA VAL A 88 -1.34 -7.15 -22.12
C VAL A 88 -0.63 -6.07 -22.94
N GLU A 89 0.17 -5.23 -22.27
CA GLU A 89 1.00 -4.23 -22.95
C GLU A 89 2.01 -4.88 -23.90
N VAL A 90 2.66 -5.98 -23.48
CA VAL A 90 3.56 -6.78 -24.34
C VAL A 90 2.82 -7.35 -25.56
N MET A 91 1.51 -7.59 -25.46
CA MET A 91 0.65 -8.09 -26.55
C MET A 91 0.09 -6.97 -27.45
N GLY A 92 0.55 -5.73 -27.31
CA GLY A 92 0.15 -4.59 -28.15
C GLY A 92 -0.73 -3.54 -27.47
N GLY A 93 -1.01 -3.69 -26.18
CA GLY A 93 -1.64 -2.64 -25.37
C GLY A 93 -0.73 -1.41 -25.22
N LYS A 94 -1.32 -0.25 -24.98
CA LYS A 94 -0.59 1.01 -24.81
C LYS A 94 -0.80 1.55 -23.38
N ASP A 95 0.29 1.81 -22.65
CA ASP A 95 0.23 2.51 -21.37
C ASP A 95 -0.31 3.94 -21.57
N VAL A 96 -1.41 4.24 -20.90
CA VAL A 96 -2.09 5.54 -20.90
C VAL A 96 -2.28 6.05 -19.46
N THR A 97 -1.46 5.59 -18.53
CA THR A 97 -1.48 6.02 -17.13
C THR A 97 -1.23 7.52 -17.03
N PRO A 98 -2.11 8.29 -16.39
CA PRO A 98 -1.90 9.71 -16.18
C PRO A 98 -0.65 9.97 -15.35
N ARG A 99 0.17 10.94 -15.76
CA ARG A 99 1.37 11.35 -15.01
C ARG A 99 1.05 12.24 -13.82
N GLU A 100 -0.11 12.89 -13.84
CA GLU A 100 -0.58 13.78 -12.78
C GLU A 100 -1.84 13.22 -12.13
N VAL A 101 -2.05 13.54 -10.88
CA VAL A 101 -3.27 13.17 -10.15
C VAL A 101 -4.45 13.92 -10.75
N ILE A 102 -5.44 13.18 -11.23
CA ILE A 102 -6.70 13.73 -11.73
C ILE A 102 -7.60 13.93 -10.50
N ALA A 103 -7.67 15.16 -10.02
CA ALA A 103 -8.58 15.58 -8.95
C ALA A 103 -9.42 16.75 -9.45
N GLU A 104 -10.69 16.79 -9.06
CA GLU A 104 -11.62 17.85 -9.55
C GLU A 104 -11.31 19.21 -8.97
N THR A 105 -10.87 19.26 -7.71
CA THR A 105 -10.62 20.52 -7.01
C THR A 105 -9.25 20.55 -6.32
N GLU A 106 -8.76 21.76 -6.03
CA GLU A 106 -7.56 21.93 -5.20
C GLU A 106 -7.76 21.40 -3.77
N GLN A 107 -9.00 21.35 -3.28
CA GLN A 107 -9.31 20.76 -1.98
C GLN A 107 -9.09 19.26 -1.99
N ASP A 108 -9.45 18.57 -3.06
CA ASP A 108 -9.24 17.11 -3.21
C ASP A 108 -7.74 16.77 -3.29
N LYS A 109 -6.97 17.57 -4.03
CA LYS A 109 -5.51 17.43 -4.07
C LYS A 109 -4.89 17.58 -2.68
N GLN A 110 -5.31 18.60 -1.93
CA GLN A 110 -4.83 18.82 -0.57
C GLN A 110 -5.25 17.72 0.38
N ALA A 111 -6.46 17.17 0.23
CA ALA A 111 -6.94 16.03 1.03
C ALA A 111 -6.10 14.76 0.77
N LEU A 112 -5.81 14.46 -0.50
CA LEU A 112 -4.93 13.36 -0.90
C LEU A 112 -3.51 13.54 -0.36
N GLU A 113 -2.93 14.74 -0.48
CA GLU A 113 -1.60 15.01 0.07
C GLU A 113 -1.55 14.84 1.60
N LYS A 114 -2.58 15.33 2.31
CA LYS A 114 -2.68 15.14 3.77
C LYS A 114 -2.77 13.66 4.13
N ALA A 115 -3.56 12.88 3.38
CA ALA A 115 -3.70 11.44 3.60
C ALA A 115 -2.38 10.71 3.34
N LYS A 116 -1.67 11.03 2.24
CA LYS A 116 -0.35 10.47 1.92
C LYS A 116 0.70 10.84 2.98
N LYS A 117 0.72 12.09 3.45
CA LYS A 117 1.60 12.52 4.55
C LYS A 117 1.29 11.80 5.86
N LYS A 118 0.00 11.57 6.16
CA LYS A 118 -0.42 10.79 7.34
C LYS A 118 0.02 9.33 7.22
N LYS A 119 -0.15 8.71 6.05
CA LYS A 119 0.29 7.33 5.76
C LYS A 119 1.80 7.19 5.89
N SER A 120 2.57 8.12 5.34
CA SER A 120 4.04 8.12 5.42
C SER A 120 4.55 8.20 6.87
N ARG A 121 3.83 8.88 7.78
CA ARG A 121 4.16 8.91 9.21
C ARG A 121 4.06 7.54 9.90
N TYR A 122 3.22 6.64 9.38
CA TYR A 122 3.00 5.31 9.94
C TYR A 122 3.67 4.20 9.11
N ASP A 123 4.28 4.53 7.98
CA ASP A 123 5.06 3.62 7.17
C ASP A 123 6.53 3.72 7.57
N TYR A 124 6.87 3.09 8.70
CA TYR A 124 8.24 3.09 9.19
C TYR A 124 9.19 2.44 8.18
N PHE A 125 8.76 1.37 7.55
CA PHE A 125 9.63 0.57 6.69
C PHE A 125 9.83 1.20 5.31
N GLY A 126 8.76 1.61 4.63
CA GLY A 126 8.88 2.28 3.33
C GLY A 126 9.60 3.63 3.41
N THR A 127 9.42 4.38 4.52
CA THR A 127 10.14 5.65 4.74
C THR A 127 11.66 5.45 4.77
N PHE A 128 12.15 4.32 5.28
CA PHE A 128 13.59 4.02 5.40
C PHE A 128 14.08 3.06 4.32
N ASN A 129 13.25 2.76 3.31
CA ASN A 129 13.54 1.79 2.25
C ASN A 129 13.89 0.39 2.81
N ILE A 130 13.27 0.03 3.94
CA ILE A 130 13.37 -1.30 4.52
C ILE A 130 12.34 -2.20 3.83
N GLN A 131 12.81 -3.28 3.22
CA GLN A 131 11.97 -4.17 2.43
C GLN A 131 11.43 -5.34 3.27
N PRO A 132 10.27 -5.93 2.91
CA PRO A 132 9.86 -7.21 3.46
C PRO A 132 10.96 -8.26 3.35
N GLY A 133 11.15 -9.06 4.41
CA GLY A 133 12.24 -10.02 4.55
C GLY A 133 13.48 -9.48 5.25
N GLU A 134 13.61 -8.16 5.45
CA GLU A 134 14.74 -7.60 6.19
C GLU A 134 14.57 -7.79 7.71
N ILE A 135 15.70 -7.95 8.39
CA ILE A 135 15.74 -8.26 9.81
C ILE A 135 16.03 -7.00 10.63
N LEU A 136 15.25 -6.84 11.68
CA LEU A 136 15.49 -5.84 12.72
C LEU A 136 16.01 -6.53 13.99
N THR A 137 16.88 -5.85 14.72
CA THR A 137 17.43 -6.31 16.00
C THR A 137 16.90 -5.48 17.15
N PHE A 138 16.79 -6.08 18.33
CA PHE A 138 16.32 -5.36 19.51
C PHE A 138 17.46 -4.53 20.15
N TYR A 139 17.19 -3.28 20.51
CA TYR A 139 18.21 -2.31 20.94
C TYR A 139 19.01 -2.70 22.20
N LYS A 140 18.46 -3.55 23.05
CA LYS A 140 19.12 -4.05 24.28
C LYS A 140 19.80 -5.40 24.09
N ASP A 141 19.38 -6.17 23.09
CA ASP A 141 19.90 -7.50 22.84
C ASP A 141 19.76 -7.80 21.33
N GLU A 142 20.88 -7.72 20.62
CA GLU A 142 20.91 -7.93 19.16
C GLU A 142 20.61 -9.39 18.75
N THR A 143 20.60 -10.33 19.70
CA THR A 143 20.21 -11.73 19.43
C THR A 143 18.70 -11.87 19.26
N ILE A 144 17.92 -10.91 19.78
CA ILE A 144 16.47 -10.85 19.61
C ILE A 144 16.17 -10.12 18.33
N THR A 145 15.55 -10.82 17.38
CA THR A 145 15.26 -10.31 16.05
C THR A 145 13.80 -10.43 15.66
N CYS A 146 13.36 -9.61 14.71
CA CYS A 146 12.10 -9.79 13.99
C CYS A 146 12.31 -9.50 12.51
N GLU A 147 11.47 -10.10 11.66
CA GLU A 147 11.50 -9.96 10.21
C GLU A 147 10.39 -9.00 9.76
N VAL A 148 10.70 -8.06 8.89
CA VAL A 148 9.71 -7.18 8.29
C VAL A 148 8.82 -7.95 7.32
N VAL A 149 7.50 -7.94 7.52
CA VAL A 149 6.53 -8.65 6.67
C VAL A 149 5.89 -7.71 5.66
N ASP A 150 5.50 -6.53 6.11
CA ASP A 150 4.86 -5.51 5.28
C ASP A 150 5.20 -4.09 5.78
N ARG A 151 4.49 -3.08 5.32
CA ARG A 151 4.73 -1.67 5.68
C ARG A 151 4.57 -1.34 7.17
N ARG A 152 3.95 -2.21 7.98
CA ARG A 152 3.60 -1.97 9.38
C ARG A 152 3.91 -3.11 10.31
N ASN A 153 3.95 -4.33 9.78
CA ASN A 153 4.01 -5.53 10.58
C ASN A 153 5.37 -6.21 10.46
N VAL A 154 5.73 -6.86 11.54
CA VAL A 154 6.90 -7.72 11.63
C VAL A 154 6.46 -9.11 12.05
N LYS A 155 7.19 -10.12 11.60
CA LYS A 155 7.12 -11.45 12.13
C LYS A 155 8.08 -11.55 13.30
N PHE A 156 7.54 -11.68 14.49
CA PHE A 156 8.30 -11.90 15.71
C PHE A 156 7.99 -13.31 16.24
N ARG A 157 8.99 -14.16 16.21
CA ARG A 157 8.82 -15.63 16.42
C ARG A 157 7.85 -16.20 15.40
N ASP A 158 6.72 -16.78 15.82
CA ASP A 158 5.72 -17.39 14.94
C ASP A 158 4.55 -16.45 14.60
N ASP A 159 4.49 -15.26 15.21
CA ASP A 159 3.36 -14.34 15.08
C ASP A 159 3.68 -13.12 14.21
N VAL A 160 2.73 -12.72 13.36
CA VAL A 160 2.75 -11.43 12.66
C VAL A 160 2.11 -10.37 13.53
N THR A 161 2.87 -9.35 13.90
CA THR A 161 2.44 -8.33 14.86
C THR A 161 3.04 -6.95 14.55
N SER A 162 2.63 -5.91 15.27
CA SER A 162 3.23 -4.57 15.13
C SER A 162 4.57 -4.45 15.85
N LEU A 163 5.41 -3.49 15.43
CA LEU A 163 6.66 -3.16 16.14
C LEU A 163 6.47 -2.89 17.62
N SER A 164 5.39 -2.22 17.98
CA SER A 164 5.14 -1.89 19.39
C SER A 164 4.71 -3.11 20.20
N ALA A 165 3.88 -3.99 19.62
CA ALA A 165 3.45 -5.20 20.30
C ALA A 165 4.62 -6.18 20.48
N SER A 166 5.46 -6.39 19.46
CA SER A 166 6.65 -7.23 19.57
C SER A 166 7.65 -6.68 20.61
N ALA A 167 7.88 -5.35 20.62
CA ALA A 167 8.75 -4.71 21.60
C ALA A 167 8.22 -4.84 23.04
N LEU A 168 6.90 -4.74 23.22
CA LEU A 168 6.26 -4.89 24.53
C LEU A 168 6.44 -6.31 25.09
N ILE A 169 6.31 -7.34 24.23
CA ILE A 169 6.57 -8.74 24.61
C ILE A 169 8.00 -8.88 25.13
N VAL A 170 8.98 -8.40 24.37
CA VAL A 170 10.40 -8.49 24.75
C VAL A 170 10.69 -7.76 26.07
N LEU A 171 10.17 -6.53 26.22
CA LEU A 171 10.37 -5.75 27.42
C LEU A 171 9.75 -6.42 28.66
N ASN A 172 8.55 -6.97 28.54
CA ASN A 172 7.91 -7.70 29.65
C ASN A 172 8.70 -8.95 30.07
N GLU A 173 9.25 -9.70 29.10
CA GLU A 173 10.15 -10.84 29.35
C GLU A 173 11.45 -10.43 30.04
N MET A 174 11.94 -9.21 29.77
CA MET A 174 13.09 -8.61 30.44
C MET A 174 12.77 -8.03 31.84
N GLY A 175 11.51 -8.13 32.28
CA GLY A 175 11.06 -7.65 33.59
C GLY A 175 10.66 -6.18 33.66
N TYR A 176 10.43 -5.53 32.49
CA TYR A 176 9.90 -4.16 32.46
C TYR A 176 8.38 -4.19 32.50
N GLU A 177 7.78 -3.61 33.52
CA GLU A 177 6.31 -3.45 33.60
C GLU A 177 5.85 -2.23 32.78
N SER A 178 5.76 -2.37 31.48
CA SER A 178 5.26 -1.33 30.58
C SER A 178 3.92 -1.73 29.98
N GLN A 179 2.94 -0.84 29.98
CA GLN A 179 1.65 -1.07 29.30
C GLN A 179 1.67 -0.63 27.83
N THR A 180 2.57 0.28 27.47
CA THR A 180 2.74 0.81 26.11
C THR A 180 4.20 1.08 25.83
N VAL A 181 4.59 0.92 24.55
CA VAL A 181 5.94 1.22 24.09
C VAL A 181 5.90 1.76 22.64
N GLN A 182 6.81 2.65 22.34
CA GLN A 182 7.03 3.08 20.95
C GLN A 182 8.02 2.11 20.30
N GLY A 183 7.52 1.14 19.52
CA GLY A 183 8.34 0.08 18.93
C GLY A 183 9.52 0.59 18.12
N ALA A 184 9.39 1.72 17.41
CA ALA A 184 10.47 2.32 16.65
C ALA A 184 11.69 2.76 17.49
N MET A 185 11.53 2.94 18.80
CA MET A 185 12.65 3.19 19.74
C MET A 185 13.35 1.89 20.16
N CYS A 186 12.70 0.76 20.01
CA CYS A 186 13.17 -0.52 20.51
C CYS A 186 13.80 -1.39 19.40
N TRP A 187 13.40 -1.19 18.16
CA TRP A 187 13.92 -1.96 17.06
C TRP A 187 14.92 -1.16 16.23
N CYS A 188 16.04 -1.81 15.92
CA CYS A 188 17.15 -1.26 15.16
C CYS A 188 17.24 -1.91 13.78
N TYR A 189 17.58 -1.10 12.79
CA TYR A 189 17.97 -1.55 11.46
C TYR A 189 19.41 -1.11 11.21
N LYS A 190 20.28 -2.08 10.91
CA LYS A 190 21.72 -1.84 10.70
C LYS A 190 22.38 -1.03 11.84
N GLY A 191 22.03 -1.38 13.08
CA GLY A 191 22.60 -0.80 14.30
C GLY A 191 22.04 0.57 14.70
N GLN A 192 20.98 1.06 14.04
CA GLN A 192 20.34 2.34 14.40
C GLN A 192 18.85 2.12 14.70
N THR A 193 18.31 2.77 15.73
CA THR A 193 16.87 2.72 15.99
C THR A 193 16.09 3.39 14.84
N LEU A 194 14.88 2.92 14.60
CA LEU A 194 14.05 3.51 13.54
C LEU A 194 13.68 4.97 13.86
N VAL A 195 13.68 5.36 15.14
CA VAL A 195 13.50 6.75 15.57
C VAL A 195 14.71 7.59 15.21
N ASP A 196 15.94 7.11 15.47
CA ASP A 196 17.17 7.85 15.13
C ASP A 196 17.33 8.03 13.63
N MET A 197 16.97 7.01 12.85
CA MET A 197 16.97 7.11 11.38
C MET A 197 16.00 8.20 10.90
N ARG A 198 14.88 8.40 11.59
CA ARG A 198 13.91 9.44 11.27
C ARG A 198 14.45 10.84 11.54
N TYR A 199 15.05 11.07 12.71
CA TYR A 199 15.59 12.39 13.06
C TYR A 199 16.72 12.84 12.14
N ARG A 200 17.56 11.92 11.64
CA ARG A 200 18.63 12.26 10.68
C ARG A 200 18.13 12.65 9.28
N ARG A 201 16.90 12.32 8.94
CA ARG A 201 16.33 12.63 7.62
C ARG A 201 15.53 13.93 7.63
N GLU A 202 15.03 14.35 8.79
CA GLU A 202 14.25 15.58 8.96
C GLU A 202 15.15 16.81 9.31
N GLY A 203 16.44 16.66 9.53
CA GLY A 203 17.47 17.68 9.73
C GLY A 203 18.38 17.83 8.54
#